data_1225af324dab9dccf811b5b04728749a
#
_entry.id   1225af324dab9dccf811b5b04728749a
#
_cell.length_a   1.000
_cell.length_b   1.000
_cell.length_c   1.000
_cell.angle_alpha   90.00
_cell.angle_beta   90.00
_cell.angle_gamma   90.00
#
_symmetry.space_group_name_H-M   'P 1'
#
loop_
_entity.id
_entity.type
_entity.pdbx_description
1 polymer ?
#
loop_
_entity_poly.entity_id
_entity_poly.type
_entity_poly.pdbx_seq_one_letter_code
_entity_poly.pdbx_strand_id
1 'polypeptide(L)'
;LAIRFFEGLTETVQGLEGGRQTVPTPSGSTIDLSGIPDWANEITIAFDGLTLSGTANVLVQLGTVSGLEITGYASTSLFTNGGAVGAVNSDAGFVIWATGGALRGVMVLTRFAADNAWLSTHSVRTSTTQGAHGAGGAKALGGVLTSLTISQTAAATFTGGRISVGYRR
;
A
#
# COMPACT_ATOMS: atom_id res chain seq x y z
N LEU A 1 -19.92 -8.19 40.63
CA LEU A 1 -18.52 -7.72 40.45
C LEU A 1 -17.85 -8.32 39.20
N ALA A 2 -18.29 -9.50 38.70
CA ALA A 2 -17.74 -10.19 37.56
C ALA A 2 -18.10 -9.52 36.20
N ILE A 3 -19.25 -8.84 36.12
CA ILE A 3 -19.75 -8.24 34.87
C ILE A 3 -18.94 -7.01 34.43
N ARG A 4 -18.39 -6.21 35.38
CA ARG A 4 -17.54 -5.06 35.03
C ARG A 4 -16.16 -5.43 34.45
N PHE A 5 -15.65 -6.60 34.77
CA PHE A 5 -14.37 -7.08 34.21
C PHE A 5 -14.48 -7.47 32.73
N PHE A 6 -15.68 -7.87 32.27
CA PHE A 6 -15.90 -8.25 30.88
C PHE A 6 -16.13 -7.05 29.96
N GLU A 7 -16.71 -5.93 30.48
CA GLU A 7 -16.90 -4.72 29.68
C GLU A 7 -15.55 -4.06 29.30
N GLY A 8 -14.58 -4.05 30.22
CA GLY A 8 -13.24 -3.53 29.93
C GLY A 8 -12.44 -4.37 28.93
N LEU A 9 -12.66 -5.68 28.91
CA LEU A 9 -12.02 -6.60 27.95
C LEU A 9 -12.64 -6.51 26.55
N THR A 10 -13.94 -6.21 26.44
CA THR A 10 -14.63 -6.05 25.17
C THR A 10 -14.17 -4.78 24.45
N GLU A 11 -13.96 -3.67 25.14
CA GLU A 11 -13.42 -2.45 24.53
C GLU A 11 -11.96 -2.63 24.08
N THR A 12 -11.14 -3.38 24.81
CA THR A 12 -9.74 -3.64 24.44
C THR A 12 -9.66 -4.58 23.23
N VAL A 13 -10.60 -5.52 23.07
CA VAL A 13 -10.68 -6.43 21.92
C VAL A 13 -11.20 -5.71 20.68
N GLN A 14 -12.15 -4.77 20.81
CA GLN A 14 -12.62 -3.94 19.69
C GLN A 14 -11.50 -3.06 19.09
N GLY A 15 -10.52 -2.65 19.87
CA GLY A 15 -9.34 -1.95 19.39
C GLY A 15 -8.36 -2.80 18.55
N LEU A 16 -8.56 -4.13 18.51
CA LEU A 16 -7.77 -5.09 17.74
C LEU A 16 -8.50 -5.62 16.49
N GLU A 17 -9.74 -5.18 16.23
CA GLU A 17 -10.47 -5.57 15.03
C GLU A 17 -9.83 -4.95 13.80
N GLY A 18 -9.07 -5.77 13.07
CA GLY A 18 -8.51 -5.46 11.76
C GLY A 18 -9.34 -6.12 10.66
N GLY A 19 -9.72 -5.37 9.64
CA GLY A 19 -10.26 -5.92 8.40
C GLY A 19 -9.12 -6.44 7.52
N ARG A 20 -9.42 -7.42 6.66
CA ARG A 20 -8.49 -7.90 5.64
C ARG A 20 -9.21 -8.14 4.31
N GLN A 21 -8.56 -7.70 3.23
CA GLN A 21 -8.95 -8.04 1.85
C GLN A 21 -7.79 -8.77 1.17
N THR A 22 -8.09 -9.72 0.30
CA THR A 22 -7.07 -10.47 -0.45
C THR A 22 -7.45 -10.52 -1.92
N VAL A 23 -6.50 -10.20 -2.80
CA VAL A 23 -6.59 -10.38 -4.25
C VAL A 23 -5.69 -11.56 -4.61
N PRO A 24 -6.26 -12.75 -4.85
CA PRO A 24 -5.46 -13.97 -5.00
C PRO A 24 -4.73 -14.05 -6.34
N THR A 25 -5.26 -13.39 -7.38
CA THR A 25 -4.69 -13.43 -8.73
C THR A 25 -4.85 -12.06 -9.39
N PRO A 26 -3.95 -11.11 -9.08
CA PRO A 26 -3.99 -9.80 -9.71
C PRO A 26 -3.87 -9.89 -11.23
N SER A 27 -4.73 -9.17 -11.95
CA SER A 27 -4.73 -9.09 -13.40
C SER A 27 -5.23 -7.72 -13.87
N GLY A 28 -4.98 -7.40 -15.14
CA GLY A 28 -5.37 -6.10 -15.70
C GLY A 28 -4.40 -4.97 -15.37
N SER A 29 -4.80 -3.75 -15.69
CA SER A 29 -3.96 -2.55 -15.51
C SER A 29 -4.09 -1.91 -14.14
N THR A 30 -5.17 -2.19 -13.40
CA THR A 30 -5.42 -1.69 -12.05
C THR A 30 -5.98 -2.77 -11.15
N ILE A 31 -5.77 -2.61 -9.86
CA ILE A 31 -6.38 -3.42 -8.80
C ILE A 31 -7.02 -2.44 -7.84
N ASP A 32 -8.36 -2.43 -7.84
CA ASP A 32 -9.14 -1.51 -7.02
C ASP A 32 -9.65 -2.21 -5.76
N LEU A 33 -9.41 -1.58 -4.63
CA LEU A 33 -9.80 -2.03 -3.29
C LEU A 33 -10.68 -0.96 -2.66
N SER A 34 -11.94 -1.25 -2.51
CA SER A 34 -12.95 -0.35 -1.91
C SER A 34 -13.35 -0.81 -0.51
N GLY A 35 -14.12 0.03 0.18
CA GLY A 35 -14.64 -0.29 1.50
C GLY A 35 -13.58 -0.24 2.60
N ILE A 36 -12.60 0.66 2.47
CA ILE A 36 -11.67 0.95 3.56
C ILE A 36 -12.46 1.61 4.68
N PRO A 37 -12.41 1.05 5.90
CA PRO A 37 -13.15 1.61 7.02
C PRO A 37 -12.61 3.01 7.40
N ASP A 38 -13.49 3.93 7.74
CA ASP A 38 -13.15 5.30 8.15
C ASP A 38 -12.34 5.37 9.46
N TRP A 39 -12.47 4.34 10.29
CA TRP A 39 -11.70 4.16 11.52
C TRP A 39 -10.26 3.67 11.28
N ALA A 40 -9.90 3.26 10.05
CA ALA A 40 -8.56 2.76 9.76
C ALA A 40 -7.51 3.88 9.92
N ASN A 41 -6.54 3.65 10.79
CA ASN A 41 -5.39 4.53 10.99
C ASN A 41 -4.09 3.93 10.45
N GLU A 42 -4.06 2.63 10.22
CA GLU A 42 -2.97 1.91 9.57
C GLU A 42 -3.50 0.95 8.52
N ILE A 43 -2.83 0.91 7.37
CA ILE A 43 -3.10 -0.04 6.29
C ILE A 43 -1.80 -0.73 5.93
N THR A 44 -1.78 -2.05 6.03
CA THR A 44 -0.64 -2.86 5.60
C THR A 44 -0.99 -3.55 4.29
N ILE A 45 -0.20 -3.31 3.24
CA ILE A 45 -0.31 -3.95 1.93
C ILE A 45 0.84 -4.94 1.80
N ALA A 46 0.52 -6.22 1.74
CA ALA A 46 1.50 -7.29 1.54
C ALA A 46 1.45 -7.78 0.09
N PHE A 47 2.62 -7.85 -0.53
CA PHE A 47 2.83 -8.36 -1.89
C PHE A 47 3.53 -9.71 -1.80
N ASP A 48 2.98 -10.72 -2.46
CA ASP A 48 3.61 -12.05 -2.57
C ASP A 48 3.69 -12.46 -4.03
N GLY A 49 4.84 -12.19 -4.63
CA GLY A 49 5.13 -12.58 -6.00
C GLY A 49 4.36 -11.78 -7.06
N LEU A 50 3.99 -10.52 -6.79
CA LEU A 50 3.31 -9.68 -7.77
C LEU A 50 4.19 -9.46 -9.00
N THR A 51 3.66 -9.80 -10.18
CA THR A 51 4.37 -9.71 -11.47
C THR A 51 3.67 -8.78 -12.44
N LEU A 52 4.46 -8.17 -13.30
CA LEU A 52 4.02 -7.28 -14.39
C LEU A 52 4.41 -7.87 -15.75
N SER A 53 3.61 -7.59 -16.78
CA SER A 53 3.88 -8.00 -18.18
C SER A 53 5.03 -7.24 -18.84
N GLY A 54 5.48 -6.14 -18.24
CA GLY A 54 6.52 -5.26 -18.78
C GLY A 54 7.27 -4.50 -17.70
N THR A 55 8.18 -3.65 -18.13
CA THR A 55 8.99 -2.80 -17.25
C THR A 55 8.18 -1.60 -16.79
N ALA A 56 7.74 -1.62 -15.54
CA ALA A 56 7.01 -0.53 -14.90
C ALA A 56 7.25 -0.55 -13.40
N ASN A 57 7.03 0.58 -12.74
CA ASN A 57 6.96 0.65 -11.29
C ASN A 57 5.51 0.50 -10.83
N VAL A 58 5.30 0.00 -9.63
CA VAL A 58 3.99 -0.07 -9.00
C VAL A 58 3.68 1.27 -8.33
N LEU A 59 2.44 1.73 -8.45
CA LEU A 59 1.90 2.88 -7.74
C LEU A 59 0.79 2.41 -6.80
N VAL A 60 0.78 2.92 -5.58
CA VAL A 60 -0.36 2.82 -4.67
C VAL A 60 -0.98 4.20 -4.55
N GLN A 61 -2.23 4.32 -4.97
CA GLN A 61 -2.99 5.55 -5.03
C GLN A 61 -4.17 5.50 -4.07
N LEU A 62 -4.48 6.62 -3.46
CA LEU A 62 -5.51 6.75 -2.43
C LEU A 62 -6.75 7.41 -3.03
N GLY A 63 -7.93 6.92 -2.66
CA GLY A 63 -9.20 7.46 -3.11
C GLY A 63 -10.10 7.88 -1.95
N THR A 64 -10.86 8.93 -2.19
CA THR A 64 -11.91 9.45 -1.30
C THR A 64 -13.28 9.22 -1.93
N VAL A 65 -14.35 9.65 -1.27
CA VAL A 65 -15.70 9.66 -1.87
C VAL A 65 -15.79 10.51 -3.14
N SER A 66 -14.87 11.46 -3.34
CA SER A 66 -14.79 12.29 -4.54
C SER A 66 -14.03 11.63 -5.70
N GLY A 67 -13.42 10.48 -5.47
CA GLY A 67 -12.67 9.71 -6.46
C GLY A 67 -11.21 9.47 -6.09
N LEU A 68 -10.49 8.90 -7.04
CA LEU A 68 -9.07 8.58 -6.90
C LEU A 68 -8.23 9.86 -7.02
N GLU A 69 -7.32 10.08 -6.09
CA GLU A 69 -6.37 11.18 -6.15
C GLU A 69 -5.07 10.71 -6.80
N ILE A 70 -4.72 11.32 -7.93
CA ILE A 70 -3.61 10.92 -8.80
C ILE A 70 -2.48 11.94 -8.87
N THR A 71 -2.48 12.94 -7.99
CA THR A 71 -1.46 14.00 -7.92
C THR A 71 -1.17 14.38 -6.47
N GLY A 72 -0.10 15.14 -6.27
CA GLY A 72 0.24 15.71 -4.96
C GLY A 72 0.83 14.71 -3.97
N TYR A 73 1.38 13.60 -4.44
CA TYR A 73 2.20 12.69 -3.64
C TYR A 73 3.63 13.21 -3.56
N ALA A 74 4.22 13.16 -2.38
CA ALA A 74 5.66 13.24 -2.18
C ALA A 74 6.15 11.81 -1.92
N SER A 75 6.63 11.12 -2.93
CA SER A 75 7.00 9.70 -2.82
C SER A 75 8.33 9.40 -3.50
N THR A 76 9.16 8.62 -2.82
CA THR A 76 10.44 8.14 -3.34
C THR A 76 10.59 6.66 -3.04
N SER A 77 11.04 5.87 -4.01
CA SER A 77 11.51 4.50 -3.81
C SER A 77 13.00 4.42 -4.10
N LEU A 78 13.76 3.99 -3.11
CA LEU A 78 15.19 3.66 -3.26
C LEU A 78 15.31 2.19 -3.65
N PHE A 79 16.27 1.89 -4.50
CA PHE A 79 16.55 0.51 -4.91
C PHE A 79 18.07 0.26 -5.02
N THR A 80 18.45 -0.99 -4.81
CA THR A 80 19.80 -1.49 -5.11
C THR A 80 19.72 -2.55 -6.20
N ASN A 81 20.59 -2.48 -7.19
CA ASN A 81 20.64 -3.43 -8.30
C ASN A 81 22.11 -3.72 -8.64
N GLY A 82 22.59 -4.92 -8.32
CA GLY A 82 23.95 -5.36 -8.66
C GLY A 82 25.06 -4.44 -8.15
N GLY A 83 24.87 -3.80 -7.00
CA GLY A 83 25.82 -2.83 -6.42
C GLY A 83 25.54 -1.37 -6.79
N ALA A 84 24.69 -1.09 -7.77
CA ALA A 84 24.20 0.26 -8.06
C ALA A 84 23.06 0.62 -7.10
N VAL A 85 23.02 1.88 -6.70
CA VAL A 85 21.92 2.47 -5.90
C VAL A 85 21.24 3.52 -6.75
N GLY A 86 19.92 3.52 -6.76
CA GLY A 86 19.12 4.50 -7.48
C GLY A 86 17.85 4.87 -6.72
N ALA A 87 17.15 5.86 -7.24
CA ALA A 87 15.89 6.33 -6.70
C ALA A 87 14.91 6.62 -7.83
N VAL A 88 13.63 6.41 -7.56
CA VAL A 88 12.52 6.87 -8.39
C VAL A 88 11.56 7.68 -7.54
N ASN A 89 11.13 8.82 -8.06
CA ASN A 89 10.17 9.71 -7.42
C ASN A 89 8.83 9.68 -8.14
N SER A 90 7.75 9.98 -7.43
CA SER A 90 6.43 10.10 -8.01
C SER A 90 5.59 11.12 -7.24
N ASP A 91 4.83 11.92 -7.98
CA ASP A 91 3.77 12.78 -7.50
C ASP A 91 2.37 12.19 -7.78
N ALA A 92 2.32 11.07 -8.53
CA ALA A 92 1.08 10.42 -8.98
C ALA A 92 0.58 9.30 -8.04
N GLY A 93 1.41 8.85 -7.11
CA GLY A 93 1.10 7.77 -6.17
C GLY A 93 2.32 7.42 -5.33
N PHE A 94 2.14 6.63 -4.29
CA PHE A 94 3.26 6.02 -3.56
C PHE A 94 3.94 5.01 -4.46
N VAL A 95 5.14 5.34 -4.93
CA VAL A 95 5.88 4.54 -5.91
C VAL A 95 6.67 3.43 -5.23
N ILE A 96 6.61 2.24 -5.84
CA ILE A 96 7.47 1.09 -5.52
C ILE A 96 8.24 0.74 -6.78
N TRP A 97 9.56 0.77 -6.73
CA TRP A 97 10.38 0.29 -7.82
C TRP A 97 10.16 -1.22 -7.99
N ALA A 98 9.70 -1.64 -9.17
CA ALA A 98 9.24 -3.01 -9.42
C ALA A 98 9.84 -3.63 -10.68
N THR A 99 10.80 -2.96 -11.31
CA THR A 99 11.41 -3.48 -12.54
C THR A 99 12.27 -4.72 -12.25
N GLY A 100 12.09 -5.77 -13.00
CA GLY A 100 12.98 -6.92 -13.03
C GLY A 100 12.56 -8.13 -12.21
N GLY A 101 11.31 -8.27 -11.81
CA GLY A 101 10.89 -9.53 -11.20
C GLY A 101 9.62 -9.46 -10.35
N ALA A 102 9.36 -10.54 -9.65
CA ALA A 102 8.22 -10.68 -8.78
C ALA A 102 8.40 -9.89 -7.49
N LEU A 103 7.52 -8.92 -7.24
CA LEU A 103 7.53 -8.06 -6.06
C LEU A 103 7.09 -8.85 -4.82
N ARG A 104 7.88 -8.81 -3.75
CA ARG A 104 7.58 -9.40 -2.44
C ARG A 104 7.94 -8.44 -1.33
N GLY A 105 7.10 -8.35 -0.32
CA GLY A 105 7.32 -7.52 0.86
C GLY A 105 6.07 -6.78 1.28
N VAL A 106 6.25 -5.69 2.00
CA VAL A 106 5.16 -4.94 2.59
C VAL A 106 5.30 -3.44 2.37
N MET A 107 4.16 -2.77 2.24
CA MET A 107 4.00 -1.33 2.40
C MET A 107 3.07 -1.08 3.57
N VAL A 108 3.40 -0.11 4.39
CA VAL A 108 2.55 0.37 5.48
C VAL A 108 2.17 1.82 5.19
N LEU A 109 0.89 2.09 5.29
CA LEU A 109 0.32 3.43 5.22
C LEU A 109 -0.17 3.77 6.63
N THR A 110 0.26 4.89 7.17
CA THR A 110 -0.15 5.37 8.50
C THR A 110 -0.83 6.70 8.35
N ARG A 111 -2.04 6.83 8.92
CA ARG A 111 -2.77 8.09 8.95
C ARG A 111 -2.11 9.01 9.98
N PHE A 112 -1.77 10.21 9.56
CA PHE A 112 -1.27 11.23 10.44
C PHE A 112 -2.43 12.06 11.02
N ALA A 113 -2.78 11.70 12.24
CA ALA A 113 -3.77 12.34 13.12
C ALA A 113 -5.00 13.04 12.48
N ALA A 114 -5.05 14.39 12.46
CA ALA A 114 -6.27 15.14 12.21
C ALA A 114 -6.53 15.51 10.75
N ASP A 115 -5.56 15.37 9.84
CA ASP A 115 -5.54 16.11 8.58
C ASP A 115 -5.82 15.25 7.34
N ASN A 116 -6.33 14.01 7.49
CA ASN A 116 -6.43 13.04 6.39
C ASN A 116 -5.11 12.86 5.61
N ALA A 117 -3.98 13.19 6.25
CA ALA A 117 -2.67 12.95 5.70
C ALA A 117 -2.25 11.50 5.94
N TRP A 118 -1.67 10.89 4.92
CA TRP A 118 -1.18 9.51 4.96
C TRP A 118 0.31 9.49 4.68
N LEU A 119 1.06 8.82 5.53
CA LEU A 119 2.47 8.54 5.37
C LEU A 119 2.64 7.11 4.87
N SER A 120 3.58 6.90 3.96
CA SER A 120 3.91 5.57 3.48
C SER A 120 5.33 5.19 3.83
N THR A 121 5.54 3.93 4.13
CA THR A 121 6.86 3.29 4.13
C THR A 121 6.74 1.92 3.49
N HIS A 122 7.79 1.45 2.80
CA HIS A 122 7.81 0.08 2.32
C HIS A 122 9.18 -0.58 2.44
N SER A 123 9.15 -1.89 2.58
CA SER A 123 10.31 -2.77 2.49
C SER A 123 9.94 -3.93 1.58
N VAL A 124 10.49 -3.95 0.38
CA VAL A 124 10.18 -4.95 -0.65
C VAL A 124 11.44 -5.40 -1.37
N ARG A 125 11.32 -6.50 -2.11
CA ARG A 125 12.33 -6.98 -3.06
C ARG A 125 11.66 -7.47 -4.34
N THR A 126 12.37 -7.45 -5.47
CA THR A 126 11.83 -7.88 -6.77
C THR A 126 12.35 -9.22 -7.24
N SER A 127 13.60 -9.58 -7.01
CA SER A 127 14.15 -10.86 -7.45
C SER A 127 15.25 -11.36 -6.52
N THR A 128 15.79 -12.57 -6.82
CA THR A 128 16.89 -13.15 -6.03
C THR A 128 18.22 -12.46 -6.29
N THR A 129 18.38 -11.80 -7.43
CA THR A 129 19.63 -11.16 -7.87
C THR A 129 19.64 -9.64 -7.64
N GLN A 130 18.48 -9.05 -7.36
CA GLN A 130 18.34 -7.63 -7.12
C GLN A 130 18.01 -7.35 -5.65
N GLY A 131 18.55 -6.26 -5.15
CA GLY A 131 18.52 -5.95 -3.74
C GLY A 131 17.15 -5.58 -3.17
N ALA A 132 17.17 -5.19 -1.94
CA ALA A 132 16.01 -4.68 -1.24
C ALA A 132 15.70 -3.25 -1.67
N HIS A 133 14.44 -2.91 -1.67
CA HIS A 133 13.92 -1.57 -1.93
C HIS A 133 13.27 -1.04 -0.66
N GLY A 134 13.58 0.20 -0.32
CA GLY A 134 12.96 0.89 0.80
C GLY A 134 12.49 2.27 0.38
N ALA A 135 11.48 2.80 1.02
CA ALA A 135 10.98 4.11 0.67
C ALA A 135 10.11 4.77 1.73
N GLY A 136 9.81 6.01 1.44
CA GLY A 136 8.86 6.82 2.19
C GLY A 136 8.09 7.75 1.28
N GLY A 137 6.98 8.25 1.81
CA GLY A 137 6.17 9.23 1.12
C GLY A 137 5.08 9.81 2.01
N ALA A 138 4.47 10.88 1.52
CA ALA A 138 3.35 11.54 2.16
C ALA A 138 2.30 11.95 1.14
N LYS A 139 1.04 11.95 1.54
CA LYS A 139 -0.10 12.44 0.76
C LYS A 139 -1.16 13.01 1.69
N ALA A 140 -1.50 14.27 1.51
CA ALA A 140 -2.69 14.87 2.11
C ALA A 140 -3.89 14.64 1.19
N LEU A 141 -4.95 14.01 1.69
CA LEU A 141 -6.19 13.77 0.95
C LEU A 141 -7.18 14.92 1.16
N GLY A 142 -7.99 15.17 0.14
CA GLY A 142 -9.11 16.11 0.21
C GLY A 142 -10.30 15.64 1.05
N GLY A 143 -10.26 14.42 1.58
CA GLY A 143 -11.31 13.80 2.39
C GLY A 143 -10.87 12.51 3.05
N VAL A 144 -11.82 11.83 3.68
CA VAL A 144 -11.59 10.53 4.32
C VAL A 144 -11.23 9.48 3.24
N LEU A 145 -10.22 8.66 3.52
CA LEU A 145 -9.84 7.54 2.66
C LEU A 145 -10.95 6.50 2.59
N THR A 146 -11.35 6.10 1.39
CA THR A 146 -12.41 5.09 1.17
C THR A 146 -11.97 3.95 0.26
N SER A 147 -10.90 4.17 -0.54
CA SER A 147 -10.41 3.18 -1.49
C SER A 147 -8.91 3.30 -1.72
N LEU A 148 -8.32 2.22 -2.22
CA LEU A 148 -6.95 2.15 -2.75
C LEU A 148 -7.00 1.63 -4.18
N THR A 149 -6.18 2.18 -5.04
CA THR A 149 -5.91 1.62 -6.36
C THR A 149 -4.42 1.29 -6.46
N ILE A 150 -4.10 0.07 -6.85
CA ILE A 150 -2.74 -0.33 -7.19
C ILE A 150 -2.64 -0.35 -8.70
N SER A 151 -1.77 0.46 -9.24
CA SER A 151 -1.56 0.68 -10.68
C SER A 151 -0.07 0.62 -11.02
N GLN A 152 0.31 1.04 -12.20
CA GLN A 152 1.71 1.08 -12.65
C GLN A 152 2.02 2.32 -13.47
N THR A 153 3.31 2.64 -13.59
CA THR A 153 3.80 3.87 -14.23
C THR A 153 3.86 3.82 -15.76
N ALA A 154 3.63 2.66 -16.38
CA ALA A 154 3.74 2.45 -17.83
C ALA A 154 2.65 1.49 -18.32
N ALA A 155 2.52 1.33 -19.63
CA ALA A 155 1.57 0.39 -20.23
C ALA A 155 1.97 -1.08 -19.97
N ALA A 156 1.68 -1.56 -18.77
CA ALA A 156 1.89 -2.93 -18.33
C ALA A 156 0.59 -3.46 -17.68
N THR A 157 0.52 -4.75 -17.43
CA THR A 157 -0.59 -5.39 -16.72
C THR A 157 -0.04 -6.26 -15.60
N PHE A 158 -0.83 -6.42 -14.55
CA PHE A 158 -0.56 -7.43 -13.53
C PHE A 158 -0.79 -8.81 -14.12
N THR A 159 0.13 -9.74 -13.88
CA THR A 159 0.11 -11.08 -14.51
C THR A 159 0.12 -12.22 -13.49
N GLY A 160 0.21 -11.92 -12.20
CA GLY A 160 0.17 -12.93 -11.17
C GLY A 160 0.65 -12.44 -9.81
N GLY A 161 0.73 -13.38 -8.88
CA GLY A 161 1.05 -13.13 -7.49
C GLY A 161 -0.18 -13.03 -6.60
N ARG A 162 -0.01 -12.45 -5.42
CA ARG A 162 -1.08 -12.21 -4.45
C ARG A 162 -0.88 -10.87 -3.76
N ILE A 163 -1.98 -10.21 -3.42
CA ILE A 163 -1.98 -9.00 -2.61
C ILE A 163 -2.91 -9.22 -1.42
N SER A 164 -2.48 -8.82 -0.24
CA SER A 164 -3.31 -8.81 0.96
C SER A 164 -3.24 -7.44 1.59
N VAL A 165 -4.39 -6.87 1.91
CA VAL A 165 -4.53 -5.57 2.56
C VAL A 165 -5.18 -5.75 3.91
N GLY A 166 -4.49 -5.34 4.96
CA GLY A 166 -4.98 -5.35 6.34
C GLY A 166 -5.21 -3.94 6.86
N TYR A 167 -6.21 -3.76 7.68
CA TYR A 167 -6.57 -2.48 8.31
C TYR A 167 -6.45 -2.58 9.82
N ARG A 168 -5.95 -1.51 10.45
CA ARG A 168 -5.88 -1.36 11.92
C ARG A 168 -6.35 0.03 12.33
N ARG A 169 -6.86 0.08 13.56
CA ARG A 169 -7.22 1.31 14.24
C ARG A 169 -6.00 1.93 14.92
#